data_cc3fe35d1bc329a93228c70db7f53604
#
_entry.id   cc3fe35d1bc329a93228c70db7f53604
#
_cell.length_a   1.000
_cell.length_b   1.000
_cell.length_c   1.000
_cell.angle_alpha   90.00
_cell.angle_beta   90.00
_cell.angle_gamma   90.00
#
_symmetry.space_group_name_H-M   'P 1'
#
loop_
_entity.id
_entity.type
_entity.pdbx_description
1 polymer ?
#
loop_
_entity_poly.entity_id
_entity_poly.type
_entity_poly.pdbx_seq_one_letter_code
_entity_poly.pdbx_strand_id
1 'polypeptide(L)'
;MSLFEPSAQLYQSALSRPATERTTNPDVQMRLAQSEGELSWLIYIIGQVLGSHLTPNSNAETQQLVDGELTAVVLQLVPLLDAPENARERCMQPSNQNLQCALLFFLQQFRKVYVGDQATASSKVYARLQERLSLNDHLAVLGVFVNKMVANLQMRSECPKVIEKSLTLFSDLASGYCSGKLLLKLDAVHYMLLHHTAEEFPFLLTIANERLRTVFYGTLCKLLFLDDTTVKFKVFMEPFTQVLRSLGEQNTMEAFGTPQVRSALVGLLRDLRGIVCACSNRRTYGLFFDWLYPEFTPLLQRAVLVFYDTPEVTTPLLKLYAELVYNKAQRLTFDSSSPNGILLFRDASAIVVAYGRRIIEHRTPPGADMYACKYKGISTCMLILTRALSGNYVNFGVFALYGDRALADCLEVMIQMCLHVNLEEIMAYPKLSRAYFTLMELLMRSHTATIVALDARVLRHLCSSLTEGLKSHEVAISSQCAAALEHLAAFHFKELTEHEDRERLSKLSAERELFASQLSVLLHMIVFEECTNQWSLSRPLLALILINEDAYASWQEHALASMAAHPARQQKLALAFEKLMSDVPRGAQANLDVKTRDKFTQNLSQFRHEVRTLV
;
A
#
# COMPACT_ATOMS: atom_id res chain seq x y z
N MET A 1 -35.49 21.02 8.96
CA MET A 1 -35.61 22.39 9.49
C MET A 1 -36.36 22.42 10.81
N SER A 2 -37.63 22.05 10.88
CA SER A 2 -38.46 22.11 12.11
C SER A 2 -37.90 21.38 13.35
N LEU A 3 -37.06 20.38 13.18
CA LEU A 3 -36.37 19.65 14.28
C LEU A 3 -34.97 20.20 14.54
N PHE A 4 -34.28 20.71 13.52
CA PHE A 4 -32.90 21.14 13.62
C PHE A 4 -32.75 22.46 14.41
N GLU A 5 -33.55 23.46 14.05
CA GLU A 5 -33.49 24.80 14.68
C GLU A 5 -33.75 24.74 16.22
N PRO A 6 -34.79 24.02 16.70
CA PRO A 6 -35.00 23.89 18.15
C PRO A 6 -33.83 23.21 18.87
N SER A 7 -33.28 22.12 18.30
CA SER A 7 -32.14 21.41 18.90
C SER A 7 -30.87 22.31 18.90
N ALA A 8 -30.64 23.09 17.85
CA ALA A 8 -29.53 24.04 17.79
C ALA A 8 -29.69 25.18 18.80
N GLN A 9 -30.90 25.71 19.00
CA GLN A 9 -31.19 26.74 20.01
C GLN A 9 -31.02 26.22 21.42
N LEU A 10 -31.47 24.99 21.69
CA LEU A 10 -31.26 24.33 23.00
C LEU A 10 -29.78 24.16 23.28
N TYR A 11 -29.01 23.71 22.30
CA TYR A 11 -27.56 23.58 22.40
C TYR A 11 -26.88 24.91 22.68
N GLN A 12 -27.20 25.94 21.90
CA GLN A 12 -26.68 27.29 22.08
C GLN A 12 -27.02 27.87 23.47
N SER A 13 -28.28 27.70 23.91
CA SER A 13 -28.72 28.12 25.24
C SER A 13 -27.97 27.41 26.37
N ALA A 14 -27.68 26.12 26.19
CA ALA A 14 -26.90 25.36 27.17
C ALA A 14 -25.42 25.78 27.18
N LEU A 15 -24.84 26.10 26.02
CA LEU A 15 -23.46 26.60 25.89
C LEU A 15 -23.30 28.03 26.43
N SER A 16 -24.33 28.87 26.42
CA SER A 16 -24.28 30.25 26.95
C SER A 16 -24.23 30.31 28.49
N ARG A 17 -24.43 29.18 29.17
CA ARG A 17 -24.27 29.12 30.62
C ARG A 17 -22.82 29.25 31.07
N PRO A 18 -22.56 29.74 32.30
CA PRO A 18 -21.20 29.83 32.82
C PRO A 18 -20.46 28.48 32.76
N ALA A 19 -19.15 28.50 32.49
CA ALA A 19 -18.33 27.30 32.38
C ALA A 19 -18.39 26.42 33.65
N THR A 20 -18.49 27.08 34.83
CA THR A 20 -18.67 26.38 36.12
C THR A 20 -19.96 25.57 36.16
N GLU A 21 -21.09 26.11 35.67
CA GLU A 21 -22.36 25.36 35.63
C GLU A 21 -22.30 24.22 34.58
N ARG A 22 -21.66 24.46 33.43
CA ARG A 22 -21.52 23.45 32.38
C ARG A 22 -20.69 22.24 32.81
N THR A 23 -19.71 22.45 33.73
CA THR A 23 -18.82 21.39 34.20
C THR A 23 -19.31 20.70 35.46
N THR A 24 -20.06 21.41 36.33
CA THR A 24 -20.47 20.87 37.64
C THR A 24 -21.93 20.46 37.74
N ASN A 25 -22.82 21.04 36.91
CA ASN A 25 -24.26 20.74 36.98
C ASN A 25 -24.63 19.53 36.04
N PRO A 26 -25.04 18.37 36.61
CA PRO A 26 -25.38 17.19 35.86
C PRO A 26 -26.52 17.40 34.83
N ASP A 27 -27.52 18.23 35.17
CA ASP A 27 -28.65 18.51 34.28
C ASP A 27 -28.21 19.32 33.05
N VAL A 28 -27.27 20.24 33.21
CA VAL A 28 -26.70 20.98 32.07
C VAL A 28 -25.85 20.07 31.20
N GLN A 29 -25.04 19.21 31.80
CA GLN A 29 -24.26 18.21 31.06
C GLN A 29 -25.14 17.23 30.28
N MET A 30 -26.21 16.75 30.90
CA MET A 30 -27.16 15.83 30.25
C MET A 30 -27.88 16.52 29.07
N ARG A 31 -28.30 17.78 29.22
CA ARG A 31 -28.92 18.56 28.13
C ARG A 31 -27.95 18.80 26.97
N LEU A 32 -26.69 19.14 27.29
CA LEU A 32 -25.65 19.28 26.27
C LEU A 32 -25.43 17.96 25.52
N ALA A 33 -25.28 16.86 26.24
CA ALA A 33 -25.07 15.54 25.63
C ALA A 33 -26.26 15.10 24.75
N GLN A 34 -27.51 15.36 25.22
CA GLN A 34 -28.71 15.09 24.47
C GLN A 34 -28.78 15.91 23.19
N SER A 35 -28.59 17.25 23.29
CA SER A 35 -28.62 18.14 22.12
C SER A 35 -27.52 17.80 21.11
N GLU A 36 -26.31 17.46 21.58
CA GLU A 36 -25.22 16.99 20.72
C GLU A 36 -25.59 15.68 20.00
N GLY A 37 -26.26 14.76 20.69
CA GLY A 37 -26.76 13.50 20.12
C GLY A 37 -27.82 13.73 19.02
N GLU A 38 -28.82 14.56 19.31
CA GLU A 38 -29.88 14.94 18.38
C GLU A 38 -29.32 15.63 17.14
N LEU A 39 -28.46 16.63 17.33
CA LEU A 39 -27.79 17.33 16.21
C LEU A 39 -26.91 16.38 15.40
N SER A 40 -26.21 15.45 16.02
CA SER A 40 -25.40 14.46 15.30
C SER A 40 -26.23 13.65 14.32
N TRP A 41 -27.36 13.10 14.77
CA TRP A 41 -28.27 12.33 13.91
C TRP A 41 -28.86 13.17 12.79
N LEU A 42 -29.31 14.39 13.10
CA LEU A 42 -29.87 15.30 12.10
C LEU A 42 -28.83 15.66 11.02
N ILE A 43 -27.59 15.93 11.42
CA ILE A 43 -26.49 16.25 10.50
C ILE A 43 -26.13 15.01 9.63
N TYR A 44 -26.10 13.80 10.18
CA TYR A 44 -25.90 12.58 9.40
C TYR A 44 -26.99 12.39 8.36
N ILE A 45 -28.26 12.59 8.75
CA ILE A 45 -29.42 12.48 7.84
C ILE A 45 -29.30 13.52 6.72
N ILE A 46 -29.03 14.78 7.05
CA ILE A 46 -28.84 15.86 6.07
C ILE A 46 -27.68 15.52 5.12
N GLY A 47 -26.55 15.08 5.66
CA GLY A 47 -25.39 14.68 4.85
C GLY A 47 -25.70 13.52 3.91
N GLN A 48 -26.46 12.51 4.38
CA GLN A 48 -26.85 11.38 3.55
C GLN A 48 -27.85 11.80 2.44
N VAL A 49 -28.78 12.67 2.75
CA VAL A 49 -29.71 13.25 1.74
C VAL A 49 -28.93 13.97 0.64
N LEU A 50 -28.01 14.87 1.02
CA LEU A 50 -27.12 15.54 0.07
C LEU A 50 -26.32 14.54 -0.79
N GLY A 51 -25.69 13.55 -0.16
CA GLY A 51 -24.86 12.57 -0.85
C GLY A 51 -25.62 11.62 -1.80
N SER A 52 -26.94 11.49 -1.64
CA SER A 52 -27.78 10.64 -2.52
C SER A 52 -28.11 11.27 -3.88
N HIS A 53 -27.87 12.56 -4.06
CA HIS A 53 -28.21 13.32 -5.29
C HIS A 53 -27.15 13.23 -6.40
N LEU A 54 -26.39 12.15 -6.45
CA LEU A 54 -25.38 11.93 -7.50
C LEU A 54 -25.97 11.68 -8.91
N THR A 55 -27.30 11.54 -9.04
CA THR A 55 -27.98 11.37 -10.33
C THR A 55 -28.77 12.65 -10.70
N PRO A 56 -28.61 13.21 -11.92
CA PRO A 56 -29.35 14.40 -12.35
C PRO A 56 -30.82 14.05 -12.52
N ASN A 57 -31.67 14.59 -11.62
CA ASN A 57 -33.12 14.51 -11.73
C ASN A 57 -33.72 15.80 -12.32
N SER A 58 -34.90 15.72 -12.91
CA SER A 58 -35.61 16.79 -13.57
C SER A 58 -35.99 18.01 -12.70
N ASN A 59 -35.80 17.95 -11.38
CA ASN A 59 -36.08 19.02 -10.41
C ASN A 59 -34.79 19.56 -9.74
N ALA A 60 -33.68 19.60 -10.46
CA ALA A 60 -32.38 19.97 -9.92
C ALA A 60 -32.32 21.35 -9.24
N GLU A 61 -33.07 22.34 -9.72
CA GLU A 61 -33.04 23.68 -9.13
C GLU A 61 -33.73 23.78 -7.78
N THR A 62 -34.91 23.17 -7.62
CA THR A 62 -35.63 23.15 -6.33
C THR A 62 -34.81 22.36 -5.28
N GLN A 63 -34.18 21.26 -5.71
CA GLN A 63 -33.31 20.48 -4.85
C GLN A 63 -32.11 21.29 -4.37
N GLN A 64 -31.43 22.01 -5.26
CA GLN A 64 -30.30 22.87 -4.89
C GLN A 64 -30.67 23.96 -3.86
N LEU A 65 -31.87 24.52 -3.94
CA LEU A 65 -32.36 25.48 -2.94
C LEU A 65 -32.51 24.84 -1.56
N VAL A 66 -33.11 23.63 -1.50
CA VAL A 66 -33.26 22.88 -0.27
C VAL A 66 -31.89 22.50 0.29
N ASP A 67 -30.98 22.01 -0.54
CA ASP A 67 -29.62 21.66 -0.14
C ASP A 67 -28.86 22.89 0.38
N GLY A 68 -29.07 24.06 -0.23
CA GLY A 68 -28.50 25.33 0.24
C GLY A 68 -29.01 25.74 1.63
N GLU A 69 -30.30 25.58 1.89
CA GLU A 69 -30.88 25.85 3.22
C GLU A 69 -30.37 24.88 4.27
N LEU A 70 -30.38 23.58 3.96
CA LEU A 70 -29.87 22.55 4.89
C LEU A 70 -28.38 22.77 5.18
N THR A 71 -27.60 23.15 4.18
CA THR A 71 -26.18 23.45 4.35
C THR A 71 -25.97 24.68 5.22
N ALA A 72 -26.75 25.74 5.00
CA ALA A 72 -26.63 26.97 5.77
C ALA A 72 -26.86 26.73 7.27
N VAL A 73 -27.90 25.98 7.66
CA VAL A 73 -28.15 25.66 9.07
C VAL A 73 -27.05 24.80 9.71
N VAL A 74 -26.48 23.86 8.95
CA VAL A 74 -25.37 23.05 9.47
C VAL A 74 -24.12 23.89 9.66
N LEU A 75 -23.77 24.74 8.69
CA LEU A 75 -22.58 25.59 8.76
C LEU A 75 -22.67 26.67 9.85
N GLN A 76 -23.88 27.11 10.24
CA GLN A 76 -24.08 28.01 11.37
C GLN A 76 -23.60 27.46 12.71
N LEU A 77 -23.52 26.12 12.86
CA LEU A 77 -23.00 25.49 14.08
C LEU A 77 -21.48 25.55 14.18
N VAL A 78 -20.76 25.68 13.06
CA VAL A 78 -19.29 25.59 13.05
C VAL A 78 -18.63 26.58 14.00
N PRO A 79 -18.96 27.88 14.02
CA PRO A 79 -18.35 28.83 14.93
C PRO A 79 -18.60 28.51 16.41
N LEU A 80 -19.78 27.97 16.74
CA LEU A 80 -20.12 27.57 18.11
C LEU A 80 -19.28 26.38 18.57
N LEU A 81 -19.05 25.42 17.68
CA LEU A 81 -18.29 24.20 17.95
C LEU A 81 -16.78 24.45 18.05
N ASP A 82 -16.28 25.47 17.33
CA ASP A 82 -14.87 25.80 17.25
C ASP A 82 -14.46 26.96 18.19
N ALA A 83 -15.41 27.54 18.92
CA ALA A 83 -15.07 28.47 19.97
C ALA A 83 -14.07 27.81 20.94
N PRO A 84 -12.88 28.43 21.20
CA PRO A 84 -11.79 27.76 21.93
C PRO A 84 -12.20 27.25 23.32
N GLU A 85 -13.09 27.97 24.00
CA GLU A 85 -13.61 27.57 25.29
C GLU A 85 -14.44 26.28 25.19
N ASN A 86 -15.38 26.23 24.24
CA ASN A 86 -16.24 25.07 24.03
C ASN A 86 -15.44 23.88 23.53
N ALA A 87 -14.49 24.10 22.61
CA ALA A 87 -13.66 23.05 22.07
C ALA A 87 -12.81 22.36 23.14
N ARG A 88 -12.17 23.15 24.04
CA ARG A 88 -11.35 22.60 25.14
C ARG A 88 -12.18 21.86 26.18
N GLU A 89 -13.31 22.42 26.58
CA GLU A 89 -14.18 21.84 27.60
C GLU A 89 -14.85 20.55 27.14
N ARG A 90 -15.26 20.49 25.87
CA ARG A 90 -16.11 19.41 25.33
C ARG A 90 -15.38 18.36 24.51
N CYS A 91 -14.09 18.56 24.20
CA CYS A 91 -13.38 17.67 23.25
C CYS A 91 -13.39 16.20 23.69
N MET A 92 -13.31 15.91 24.97
CA MET A 92 -13.29 14.54 25.50
C MET A 92 -14.67 13.92 25.66
N GLN A 93 -15.75 14.69 25.51
CA GLN A 93 -17.11 14.16 25.64
C GLN A 93 -17.51 13.33 24.40
N PRO A 94 -17.94 12.07 24.56
CA PRO A 94 -18.30 11.21 23.43
C PRO A 94 -19.41 11.80 22.54
N SER A 95 -20.40 12.49 23.12
CA SER A 95 -21.47 13.17 22.39
C SER A 95 -20.92 14.28 21.48
N ASN A 96 -19.95 15.07 21.96
CA ASN A 96 -19.29 16.10 21.18
C ASN A 96 -18.42 15.50 20.08
N GLN A 97 -17.66 14.45 20.37
CA GLN A 97 -16.87 13.74 19.35
C GLN A 97 -17.77 13.19 18.22
N ASN A 98 -18.94 12.66 18.56
CA ASN A 98 -19.91 12.18 17.56
C ASN A 98 -20.45 13.35 16.71
N LEU A 99 -20.75 14.49 17.33
CA LEU A 99 -21.20 15.69 16.64
C LEU A 99 -20.12 16.21 15.66
N GLN A 100 -18.86 16.23 16.07
CA GLN A 100 -17.75 16.57 15.18
C GLN A 100 -17.61 15.59 14.01
N CYS A 101 -17.76 14.29 14.29
CA CYS A 101 -17.73 13.26 13.25
C CYS A 101 -18.90 13.38 12.27
N ALA A 102 -20.09 13.74 12.75
CA ALA A 102 -21.27 13.99 11.92
C ALA A 102 -21.07 15.22 11.01
N LEU A 103 -20.51 16.29 11.55
CA LEU A 103 -20.17 17.48 10.78
C LEU A 103 -19.14 17.16 9.69
N LEU A 104 -18.06 16.47 10.01
CA LEU A 104 -17.04 16.07 9.02
C LEU A 104 -17.62 15.15 7.94
N PHE A 105 -18.54 14.25 8.30
CA PHE A 105 -19.27 13.44 7.34
C PHE A 105 -20.11 14.30 6.40
N PHE A 106 -20.86 15.27 6.95
CA PHE A 106 -21.65 16.21 6.15
C PHE A 106 -20.76 16.98 5.16
N LEU A 107 -19.61 17.55 5.62
CA LEU A 107 -18.68 18.26 4.76
C LEU A 107 -18.12 17.37 3.65
N GLN A 108 -17.89 16.09 3.94
CA GLN A 108 -17.44 15.12 2.95
C GLN A 108 -18.52 14.83 1.89
N GLN A 109 -19.82 14.74 2.27
CA GLN A 109 -20.91 14.56 1.32
C GLN A 109 -21.11 15.84 0.48
N PHE A 110 -21.10 17.02 1.11
CA PHE A 110 -21.18 18.29 0.40
C PHE A 110 -20.06 18.43 -0.65
N ARG A 111 -18.82 18.07 -0.28
CA ARG A 111 -17.69 18.09 -1.21
C ARG A 111 -17.95 17.21 -2.44
N LYS A 112 -18.48 16.01 -2.28
CA LYS A 112 -18.73 15.10 -3.40
C LYS A 112 -19.70 15.66 -4.45
N VAL A 113 -20.66 16.46 -4.02
CA VAL A 113 -21.72 16.96 -4.88
C VAL A 113 -21.43 18.38 -5.38
N TYR A 114 -20.88 19.23 -4.52
CA TYR A 114 -20.82 20.68 -4.76
C TYR A 114 -19.42 21.28 -4.84
N VAL A 115 -18.36 20.48 -4.64
CA VAL A 115 -16.96 20.95 -4.73
C VAL A 115 -16.20 20.12 -5.74
N GLY A 116 -15.51 20.77 -6.68
CA GLY A 116 -14.66 20.14 -7.68
C GLY A 116 -15.05 20.50 -9.11
N ASP A 117 -14.57 19.75 -10.09
CA ASP A 117 -14.71 20.04 -11.53
C ASP A 117 -16.16 19.95 -12.03
N GLN A 118 -17.05 19.30 -11.28
CA GLN A 118 -18.47 19.18 -11.61
C GLN A 118 -19.35 20.27 -10.96
N ALA A 119 -18.78 21.09 -10.07
CA ALA A 119 -19.50 22.16 -9.42
C ALA A 119 -19.69 23.34 -10.40
N THR A 120 -20.94 23.61 -10.80
CA THR A 120 -21.24 24.76 -11.63
C THR A 120 -21.16 26.04 -10.81
N ALA A 121 -20.48 27.08 -11.33
CA ALA A 121 -20.37 28.39 -10.69
C ALA A 121 -21.73 29.06 -10.46
N SER A 122 -22.76 28.62 -11.15
CA SER A 122 -24.15 29.10 -11.09
C SER A 122 -25.04 28.26 -10.16
N SER A 123 -24.48 27.45 -9.27
CA SER A 123 -25.26 26.61 -8.34
C SER A 123 -26.10 27.48 -7.40
N LYS A 124 -27.40 27.23 -7.32
CA LYS A 124 -28.31 27.89 -6.38
C LYS A 124 -27.98 27.63 -4.91
N VAL A 125 -27.24 26.58 -4.64
CA VAL A 125 -26.68 26.31 -3.29
C VAL A 125 -25.80 27.47 -2.84
N TYR A 126 -24.86 27.93 -3.68
CA TYR A 126 -23.95 29.01 -3.33
C TYR A 126 -24.67 30.36 -3.23
N ALA A 127 -25.67 30.63 -4.09
CA ALA A 127 -26.53 31.82 -3.97
C ALA A 127 -27.23 31.83 -2.59
N ARG A 128 -27.73 30.69 -2.14
CA ARG A 128 -28.40 30.59 -0.84
C ARG A 128 -27.43 30.71 0.34
N LEU A 129 -26.23 30.16 0.21
CA LEU A 129 -25.18 30.33 1.22
C LEU A 129 -24.70 31.79 1.33
N GLN A 130 -24.67 32.51 0.21
CA GLN A 130 -24.39 33.94 0.20
C GLN A 130 -25.46 34.75 0.96
N GLU A 131 -26.74 34.47 0.70
CA GLU A 131 -27.85 35.14 1.39
C GLU A 131 -27.86 34.90 2.91
N ARG A 132 -27.59 33.65 3.33
CA ARG A 132 -27.74 33.23 4.74
C ARG A 132 -26.48 33.43 5.56
N LEU A 133 -25.30 33.28 4.96
CA LEU A 133 -24.01 33.20 5.67
C LEU A 133 -22.95 34.15 5.11
N SER A 134 -23.27 34.93 4.09
CA SER A 134 -22.31 35.80 3.36
C SER A 134 -21.15 35.03 2.74
N LEU A 135 -21.34 33.74 2.43
CA LEU A 135 -20.35 32.90 1.74
C LEU A 135 -20.53 33.03 0.24
N ASN A 136 -19.76 33.94 -0.38
CA ASN A 136 -20.00 34.43 -1.72
C ASN A 136 -19.63 33.46 -2.85
N ASP A 137 -18.71 32.52 -2.59
CA ASP A 137 -18.16 31.61 -3.60
C ASP A 137 -17.64 30.30 -3.00
N HIS A 138 -17.17 29.43 -3.89
CA HIS A 138 -16.54 28.16 -3.53
C HIS A 138 -15.35 28.34 -2.58
N LEU A 139 -14.58 29.42 -2.74
CA LEU A 139 -13.39 29.65 -1.92
C LEU A 139 -13.77 29.99 -0.48
N ALA A 140 -14.81 30.81 -0.29
CA ALA A 140 -15.33 31.12 1.04
C ALA A 140 -15.84 29.87 1.77
N VAL A 141 -16.58 29.00 1.08
CA VAL A 141 -17.05 27.72 1.65
C VAL A 141 -15.89 26.79 1.97
N LEU A 142 -14.91 26.66 1.06
CA LEU A 142 -13.68 25.89 1.32
C LEU A 142 -12.90 26.45 2.50
N GLY A 143 -12.89 27.77 2.68
CA GLY A 143 -12.30 28.43 3.86
C GLY A 143 -12.91 27.93 5.16
N VAL A 144 -14.24 27.83 5.24
CA VAL A 144 -14.93 27.26 6.41
C VAL A 144 -14.50 25.81 6.66
N PHE A 145 -14.39 24.98 5.61
CA PHE A 145 -13.96 23.59 5.73
C PHE A 145 -12.54 23.47 6.27
N VAL A 146 -11.60 24.22 5.67
CA VAL A 146 -10.20 24.19 6.07
C VAL A 146 -10.01 24.73 7.49
N ASN A 147 -10.64 25.85 7.82
CA ASN A 147 -10.58 26.40 9.19
C ASN A 147 -11.10 25.40 10.23
N LYS A 148 -12.20 24.70 9.90
CA LYS A 148 -12.74 23.62 10.75
C LYS A 148 -11.74 22.48 10.95
N MET A 149 -11.07 22.06 9.89
CA MET A 149 -10.04 21.02 9.99
C MET A 149 -8.84 21.49 10.82
N VAL A 150 -8.34 22.70 10.59
CA VAL A 150 -7.25 23.30 11.39
C VAL A 150 -7.62 23.37 12.87
N ALA A 151 -8.81 23.87 13.20
CA ALA A 151 -9.30 23.93 14.58
C ALA A 151 -9.33 22.53 15.24
N ASN A 152 -9.78 21.51 14.50
CA ASN A 152 -9.75 20.14 15.02
C ASN A 152 -8.32 19.65 15.27
N LEU A 153 -7.39 19.88 14.34
CA LEU A 153 -5.99 19.44 14.45
C LEU A 153 -5.26 20.14 15.62
N GLN A 154 -5.61 21.38 15.91
CA GLN A 154 -5.01 22.16 16.99
C GLN A 154 -5.62 21.85 18.37
N MET A 155 -6.96 21.74 18.44
CA MET A 155 -7.66 21.71 19.74
C MET A 155 -8.15 20.33 20.16
N ARG A 156 -8.12 19.31 19.30
CA ARG A 156 -8.71 17.98 19.57
C ARG A 156 -7.72 16.84 19.41
N SER A 157 -6.47 17.09 19.80
CA SER A 157 -5.36 16.12 19.71
C SER A 157 -5.67 14.76 20.34
N GLU A 158 -6.46 14.74 21.43
CA GLU A 158 -6.83 13.52 22.15
C GLU A 158 -8.05 12.77 21.55
N CYS A 159 -8.55 13.20 20.38
CA CYS A 159 -9.71 12.61 19.70
C CYS A 159 -9.33 11.97 18.36
N PRO A 160 -8.72 10.77 18.34
CA PRO A 160 -8.15 10.18 17.11
C PRO A 160 -9.14 10.06 15.96
N LYS A 161 -10.41 9.75 16.24
CA LYS A 161 -11.46 9.65 15.22
C LYS A 161 -11.76 10.98 14.52
N VAL A 162 -11.75 12.08 15.29
CA VAL A 162 -11.97 13.43 14.74
C VAL A 162 -10.78 13.84 13.88
N ILE A 163 -9.55 13.60 14.38
CA ILE A 163 -8.32 13.86 13.63
C ILE A 163 -8.28 13.06 12.32
N GLU A 164 -8.56 11.75 12.38
CA GLU A 164 -8.59 10.88 11.20
C GLU A 164 -9.57 11.37 10.13
N LYS A 165 -10.81 11.70 10.54
CA LYS A 165 -11.84 12.21 9.61
C LYS A 165 -11.47 13.59 9.04
N SER A 166 -10.88 14.48 9.86
CA SER A 166 -10.40 15.79 9.40
C SER A 166 -9.29 15.64 8.36
N LEU A 167 -8.31 14.79 8.61
CA LEU A 167 -7.21 14.52 7.66
C LEU A 167 -7.69 13.77 6.40
N THR A 168 -8.67 12.89 6.53
CA THR A 168 -9.29 12.23 5.36
C THR A 168 -9.98 13.26 4.46
N LEU A 169 -10.79 14.15 5.02
CA LEU A 169 -11.44 15.23 4.27
C LEU A 169 -10.39 16.16 3.63
N PHE A 170 -9.35 16.52 4.35
CA PHE A 170 -8.27 17.37 3.84
C PHE A 170 -7.52 16.69 2.68
N SER A 171 -7.19 15.41 2.83
CA SER A 171 -6.55 14.62 1.76
C SER A 171 -7.44 14.49 0.52
N ASP A 172 -8.75 14.33 0.71
CA ASP A 172 -9.71 14.24 -0.36
C ASP A 172 -9.84 15.57 -1.14
N LEU A 173 -9.86 16.70 -0.44
CA LEU A 173 -9.87 18.04 -1.04
C LEU A 173 -8.58 18.32 -1.83
N ALA A 174 -7.43 17.92 -1.27
CA ALA A 174 -6.12 18.13 -1.89
C ALA A 174 -5.83 17.17 -3.06
N SER A 175 -6.62 16.11 -3.25
CA SER A 175 -6.38 15.12 -4.30
C SER A 175 -6.87 15.55 -5.68
N GLY A 176 -7.83 16.48 -5.78
CA GLY A 176 -8.26 17.09 -7.03
C GLY A 176 -7.34 18.24 -7.44
N TYR A 177 -6.99 18.32 -8.72
CA TYR A 177 -6.11 19.40 -9.20
C TYR A 177 -6.73 20.78 -9.02
N CYS A 178 -7.99 20.97 -9.44
CA CYS A 178 -8.69 22.24 -9.33
C CYS A 178 -8.98 22.61 -7.87
N SER A 179 -9.45 21.67 -7.06
CA SER A 179 -9.67 21.89 -5.62
C SER A 179 -8.36 22.18 -4.89
N GLY A 180 -7.27 21.47 -5.20
CA GLY A 180 -5.95 21.74 -4.64
C GLY A 180 -5.45 23.17 -4.93
N LYS A 181 -5.63 23.66 -6.17
CA LYS A 181 -5.29 25.05 -6.52
C LYS A 181 -6.16 26.10 -5.81
N LEU A 182 -7.42 25.77 -5.54
CA LEU A 182 -8.27 26.65 -4.73
C LEU A 182 -7.83 26.65 -3.27
N LEU A 183 -7.47 25.49 -2.72
CA LEU A 183 -6.93 25.40 -1.36
C LEU A 183 -5.69 26.26 -1.16
N LEU A 184 -4.78 26.32 -2.13
CA LEU A 184 -3.57 27.15 -2.09
C LEU A 184 -3.87 28.67 -2.05
N LYS A 185 -5.11 29.11 -2.27
CA LYS A 185 -5.49 30.52 -2.12
C LYS A 185 -5.95 30.86 -0.70
N LEU A 186 -6.10 29.86 0.19
CA LEU A 186 -6.57 30.04 1.56
C LEU A 186 -5.41 30.32 2.51
N ASP A 187 -5.55 31.36 3.33
CA ASP A 187 -4.54 31.72 4.35
C ASP A 187 -4.28 30.60 5.33
N ALA A 188 -5.31 29.83 5.71
CA ALA A 188 -5.17 28.69 6.59
C ALA A 188 -4.27 27.56 6.00
N VAL A 189 -4.28 27.39 4.69
CA VAL A 189 -3.38 26.43 4.01
C VAL A 189 -1.96 26.97 3.98
N HIS A 190 -1.77 28.24 3.68
CA HIS A 190 -0.46 28.90 3.77
C HIS A 190 0.10 28.82 5.19
N TYR A 191 -0.73 29.06 6.19
CA TYR A 191 -0.34 28.88 7.59
C TYR A 191 0.13 27.47 7.90
N MET A 192 -0.65 26.45 7.51
CA MET A 192 -0.24 25.04 7.71
C MET A 192 1.06 24.68 6.98
N LEU A 193 1.33 25.23 5.79
CA LEU A 193 2.56 24.97 5.06
C LEU A 193 3.80 25.60 5.70
N LEU A 194 3.63 26.69 6.47
CA LEU A 194 4.71 27.38 7.15
C LEU A 194 4.91 26.90 8.59
N HIS A 195 3.82 26.49 9.28
CA HIS A 195 3.78 26.17 10.69
C HIS A 195 3.27 24.75 10.96
N HIS A 196 3.89 23.74 10.32
CA HIS A 196 3.42 22.35 10.36
C HIS A 196 4.06 21.50 11.47
N THR A 197 4.59 22.14 12.52
CA THR A 197 5.25 21.46 13.63
C THR A 197 4.28 21.08 14.75
N ALA A 198 4.77 20.32 15.73
CA ALA A 198 3.99 19.92 16.90
C ALA A 198 3.61 21.09 17.82
N GLU A 199 4.29 22.23 17.73
CA GLU A 199 3.97 23.45 18.47
C GLU A 199 2.58 23.97 18.07
N GLU A 200 2.27 23.95 16.77
CA GLU A 200 0.99 24.39 16.24
C GLU A 200 -0.03 23.26 16.12
N PHE A 201 0.44 22.02 15.95
CA PHE A 201 -0.40 20.83 15.76
C PHE A 201 -0.08 19.74 16.80
N PRO A 202 -0.57 19.88 18.05
CA PRO A 202 -0.24 18.97 19.15
C PRO A 202 -0.61 17.50 18.90
N PHE A 203 -1.54 17.21 17.98
CA PHE A 203 -1.90 15.83 17.61
C PHE A 203 -0.69 15.02 17.08
N LEU A 204 0.35 15.70 16.60
CA LEU A 204 1.60 15.08 16.15
C LEU A 204 2.39 14.42 17.29
N LEU A 205 2.15 14.80 18.54
CA LEU A 205 2.79 14.20 19.73
C LEU A 205 1.99 13.04 20.31
N THR A 206 0.71 12.91 19.94
CA THR A 206 -0.19 11.90 20.53
C THR A 206 0.07 10.53 19.89
N ILE A 207 0.39 9.53 20.69
CA ILE A 207 0.70 8.15 20.26
C ILE A 207 -0.44 7.57 19.41
N ALA A 208 -1.71 7.80 19.80
CA ALA A 208 -2.88 7.31 19.08
C ALA A 208 -2.97 7.87 17.64
N ASN A 209 -2.38 9.02 17.38
CA ASN A 209 -2.39 9.73 16.10
C ASN A 209 -1.14 9.49 15.24
N GLU A 210 -0.15 8.79 15.75
CA GLU A 210 1.14 8.62 15.05
C GLU A 210 1.00 8.18 13.58
N ARG A 211 0.03 7.30 13.28
CA ARG A 211 -0.17 6.81 11.90
C ARG A 211 -0.74 7.89 10.98
N LEU A 212 -1.40 8.88 11.54
CA LEU A 212 -2.04 9.98 10.82
C LEU A 212 -1.03 11.03 10.34
N ARG A 213 0.17 11.08 10.95
CA ARG A 213 1.29 11.92 10.51
C ARG A 213 1.61 11.74 9.03
N THR A 214 1.62 10.50 8.55
CA THR A 214 1.86 10.18 7.11
C THR A 214 0.80 10.81 6.20
N VAL A 215 -0.47 10.82 6.61
CA VAL A 215 -1.56 11.44 5.85
C VAL A 215 -1.42 12.95 5.86
N PHE A 216 -1.15 13.54 7.02
CA PHE A 216 -0.98 14.99 7.18
C PHE A 216 0.13 15.53 6.27
N TYR A 217 1.35 15.01 6.41
CA TYR A 217 2.48 15.47 5.60
C TYR A 217 2.35 15.09 4.12
N GLY A 218 1.74 13.95 3.81
CA GLY A 218 1.40 13.60 2.45
C GLY A 218 0.44 14.58 1.79
N THR A 219 -0.55 15.08 2.55
CA THR A 219 -1.51 16.07 2.06
C THR A 219 -0.88 17.45 1.88
N LEU A 220 -0.11 17.92 2.88
CA LEU A 220 0.61 19.19 2.79
C LEU A 220 1.57 19.21 1.60
N CYS A 221 2.33 18.14 1.41
CA CYS A 221 3.27 18.06 0.27
C CYS A 221 2.59 17.94 -1.09
N LYS A 222 1.41 17.31 -1.19
CA LYS A 222 0.63 17.38 -2.43
C LYS A 222 0.30 18.83 -2.81
N LEU A 223 -0.12 19.64 -1.84
CA LEU A 223 -0.40 21.05 -2.06
C LEU A 223 0.88 21.84 -2.34
N LEU A 224 1.94 21.63 -1.58
CA LEU A 224 3.24 22.27 -1.78
C LEU A 224 3.76 22.06 -3.22
N PHE A 225 3.63 20.85 -3.74
CA PHE A 225 4.12 20.49 -5.08
C PHE A 225 3.22 20.98 -6.24
N LEU A 226 2.02 21.48 -5.96
CA LEU A 226 1.21 22.17 -6.97
C LEU A 226 1.72 23.58 -7.28
N ASP A 227 2.43 24.20 -6.36
CA ASP A 227 2.95 25.56 -6.44
C ASP A 227 4.43 25.62 -6.88
N ASP A 228 5.05 24.51 -7.06
CA ASP A 228 6.32 24.20 -7.75
C ASP A 228 7.46 25.20 -7.57
N THR A 229 7.85 25.53 -6.34
CA THR A 229 9.06 26.30 -6.07
C THR A 229 10.05 25.57 -5.17
N THR A 230 11.30 25.43 -5.61
CA THR A 230 12.41 24.86 -4.83
C THR A 230 12.63 25.57 -3.50
N VAL A 231 12.40 26.88 -3.46
CA VAL A 231 12.55 27.70 -2.25
C VAL A 231 11.51 27.30 -1.20
N LYS A 232 10.24 27.18 -1.57
CA LYS A 232 9.18 26.76 -0.64
C LYS A 232 9.43 25.36 -0.09
N PHE A 233 9.95 24.45 -0.92
CA PHE A 233 10.33 23.11 -0.48
C PHE A 233 11.44 23.16 0.59
N LYS A 234 12.48 23.95 0.40
CA LYS A 234 13.57 24.10 1.39
C LYS A 234 13.05 24.64 2.72
N VAL A 235 12.20 25.66 2.70
CA VAL A 235 11.60 26.23 3.90
C VAL A 235 10.73 25.17 4.62
N PHE A 236 9.93 24.44 3.85
CA PHE A 236 9.09 23.35 4.41
C PHE A 236 9.93 22.23 5.04
N MET A 237 11.11 21.91 4.47
CA MET A 237 11.97 20.83 4.98
C MET A 237 12.85 21.25 6.16
N GLU A 238 12.93 22.55 6.50
CA GLU A 238 13.82 23.04 7.55
C GLU A 238 13.59 22.40 8.94
N PRO A 239 12.34 22.25 9.44
CA PRO A 239 12.12 21.58 10.72
C PRO A 239 12.62 20.13 10.74
N PHE A 240 12.47 19.40 9.64
CA PHE A 240 12.98 18.02 9.51
C PHE A 240 14.51 17.99 9.48
N THR A 241 15.14 18.97 8.83
CA THR A 241 16.60 19.13 8.79
C THR A 241 17.15 19.32 10.20
N GLN A 242 16.52 20.17 11.00
CA GLN A 242 16.92 20.42 12.38
C GLN A 242 16.79 19.15 13.25
N VAL A 243 15.67 18.43 13.15
CA VAL A 243 15.47 17.17 13.89
C VAL A 243 16.53 16.13 13.47
N LEU A 244 16.78 15.96 12.17
CA LEU A 244 17.79 15.00 11.70
C LEU A 244 19.19 15.33 12.14
N ARG A 245 19.58 16.61 12.13
CA ARG A 245 20.88 17.08 12.64
C ARG A 245 21.02 16.84 14.14
N SER A 246 20.01 17.19 14.93
CA SER A 246 20.00 16.93 16.38
C SER A 246 20.11 15.43 16.69
N LEU A 247 19.42 14.57 15.94
CA LEU A 247 19.58 13.11 16.06
C LEU A 247 20.97 12.64 15.62
N GLY A 248 21.57 13.29 14.62
CA GLY A 248 22.93 13.02 14.15
C GLY A 248 24.02 13.31 15.17
N GLU A 249 23.80 14.29 16.06
CA GLU A 249 24.71 14.65 17.15
C GLU A 249 24.83 13.59 18.24
N GLN A 250 23.90 12.64 18.29
CA GLN A 250 23.96 11.50 19.23
C GLN A 250 25.02 10.49 18.77
N ASN A 251 26.27 10.71 19.16
CA ASN A 251 27.43 10.01 18.61
C ASN A 251 27.61 8.57 19.11
N THR A 252 27.03 8.20 20.26
CA THR A 252 27.14 6.82 20.81
C THR A 252 25.87 6.01 20.53
N MET A 253 26.01 4.69 20.47
CA MET A 253 24.86 3.78 20.29
C MET A 253 23.89 3.86 21.47
N GLU A 254 24.40 4.07 22.69
CA GLU A 254 23.60 4.22 23.91
C GLU A 254 22.77 5.50 23.90
N ALA A 255 23.41 6.64 23.57
CA ALA A 255 22.71 7.92 23.45
C ALA A 255 21.64 7.89 22.34
N PHE A 256 21.93 7.20 21.23
CA PHE A 256 20.99 7.02 20.12
C PHE A 256 19.87 6.04 20.46
N GLY A 257 20.09 5.07 21.35
CA GLY A 257 19.12 4.06 21.79
C GLY A 257 18.08 4.54 22.80
N THR A 258 18.07 5.82 23.19
CA THR A 258 17.16 6.35 24.22
C THR A 258 15.70 6.39 23.77
N PRO A 259 14.71 6.33 24.72
CA PRO A 259 13.29 6.44 24.41
C PRO A 259 12.93 7.75 23.69
N GLN A 260 13.62 8.84 23.99
CA GLN A 260 13.41 10.16 23.36
C GLN A 260 13.77 10.10 21.87
N VAL A 261 14.95 9.56 21.53
CA VAL A 261 15.39 9.35 20.14
C VAL A 261 14.43 8.40 19.42
N ARG A 262 14.01 7.31 20.07
CA ARG A 262 13.04 6.37 19.51
C ARG A 262 11.73 7.07 19.11
N SER A 263 11.15 7.87 20.02
CA SER A 263 9.90 8.59 19.75
C SER A 263 10.06 9.59 18.61
N ALA A 264 11.16 10.37 18.60
CA ALA A 264 11.46 11.33 17.54
C ALA A 264 11.61 10.62 16.18
N LEU A 265 12.32 9.49 16.12
CA LEU A 265 12.48 8.69 14.89
C LEU A 265 11.16 8.14 14.38
N VAL A 266 10.29 7.60 15.25
CA VAL A 266 8.99 7.06 14.85
C VAL A 266 8.14 8.13 14.15
N GLY A 267 8.09 9.34 14.73
CA GLY A 267 7.39 10.48 14.14
C GLY A 267 7.99 10.87 12.79
N LEU A 268 9.29 11.18 12.79
CA LEU A 268 10.05 11.62 11.61
C LEU A 268 9.93 10.64 10.42
N LEU A 269 10.10 9.33 10.65
CA LEU A 269 10.02 8.33 9.59
C LEU A 269 8.64 8.27 8.94
N ARG A 270 7.58 8.52 9.70
CA ARG A 270 6.21 8.59 9.18
C ARG A 270 5.96 9.87 8.39
N ASP A 271 6.54 10.98 8.85
CA ASP A 271 6.46 12.27 8.18
C ASP A 271 7.17 12.21 6.81
N LEU A 272 8.43 11.76 6.80
CA LEU A 272 9.21 11.58 5.57
C LEU A 272 8.52 10.63 4.58
N ARG A 273 7.91 9.55 5.08
CA ARG A 273 7.12 8.66 4.24
C ARG A 273 5.92 9.39 3.60
N GLY A 274 5.22 10.25 4.35
CA GLY A 274 4.14 11.07 3.83
C GLY A 274 4.62 11.98 2.69
N ILE A 275 5.76 12.66 2.89
CA ILE A 275 6.38 13.54 1.90
C ILE A 275 6.72 12.76 0.62
N VAL A 276 7.38 11.61 0.73
CA VAL A 276 7.73 10.75 -0.41
C VAL A 276 6.50 10.24 -1.15
N CYS A 277 5.42 9.90 -0.42
CA CYS A 277 4.16 9.48 -1.04
C CYS A 277 3.54 10.58 -1.91
N ALA A 278 3.77 11.85 -1.59
CA ALA A 278 3.29 12.99 -2.36
C ALA A 278 4.16 13.29 -3.61
N CYS A 279 5.41 12.84 -3.64
CA CYS A 279 6.28 13.00 -4.81
C CYS A 279 5.72 12.18 -5.98
N SER A 280 5.08 12.82 -6.95
CA SER A 280 4.38 12.16 -8.07
C SER A 280 5.13 12.21 -9.39
N ASN A 281 6.21 12.98 -9.49
CA ASN A 281 6.98 13.16 -10.71
C ASN A 281 8.49 13.25 -10.41
N ARG A 282 9.30 13.19 -11.48
CA ARG A 282 10.75 13.22 -11.43
C ARG A 282 11.32 14.42 -10.65
N ARG A 283 10.75 15.62 -10.85
CA ARG A 283 11.27 16.85 -10.25
C ARG A 283 11.05 16.85 -8.73
N THR A 284 9.84 16.59 -8.29
CA THR A 284 9.51 16.57 -6.86
C THR A 284 10.24 15.45 -6.12
N TYR A 285 10.40 14.29 -6.76
CA TYR A 285 11.20 13.21 -6.20
C TYR A 285 12.69 13.58 -6.13
N GLY A 286 13.25 14.21 -7.16
CA GLY A 286 14.64 14.68 -7.18
C GLY A 286 14.93 15.65 -6.04
N LEU A 287 14.05 16.65 -5.81
CA LEU A 287 14.20 17.60 -4.71
C LEU A 287 14.26 16.89 -3.34
N PHE A 288 13.41 15.88 -3.13
CA PHE A 288 13.42 15.11 -1.89
C PHE A 288 14.66 14.22 -1.77
N PHE A 289 15.06 13.54 -2.86
CA PHE A 289 16.23 12.67 -2.86
C PHE A 289 17.52 13.46 -2.60
N ASP A 290 17.70 14.59 -3.27
CA ASP A 290 18.87 15.48 -3.10
C ASP A 290 18.96 16.08 -1.69
N TRP A 291 17.81 16.27 -1.02
CA TRP A 291 17.78 16.70 0.36
C TRP A 291 18.15 15.56 1.33
N LEU A 292 17.67 14.32 1.05
CA LEU A 292 17.92 13.17 1.92
C LEU A 292 19.34 12.61 1.78
N TYR A 293 19.81 12.46 0.54
CA TYR A 293 21.07 11.83 0.18
C TYR A 293 22.16 12.87 -0.18
N PRO A 294 23.38 12.72 0.31
CA PRO A 294 23.91 11.68 1.22
C PRO A 294 23.80 12.05 2.69
N GLU A 295 23.35 13.27 3.06
CA GLU A 295 23.51 13.86 4.40
C GLU A 295 22.84 13.01 5.49
N PHE A 296 21.63 12.51 5.25
CA PHE A 296 20.82 11.87 6.28
C PHE A 296 20.69 10.35 6.20
N THR A 297 21.13 9.73 5.10
CA THR A 297 21.07 8.28 4.93
C THR A 297 21.92 7.50 5.94
N PRO A 298 23.11 7.96 6.39
CA PRO A 298 23.86 7.27 7.45
C PRO A 298 23.13 7.18 8.79
N LEU A 299 22.31 8.20 9.12
CA LEU A 299 21.48 8.18 10.32
C LEU A 299 20.38 7.13 10.24
N LEU A 300 19.75 6.98 9.07
CA LEU A 300 18.75 5.93 8.83
C LEU A 300 19.36 4.52 8.90
N GLN A 301 20.58 4.35 8.39
CA GLN A 301 21.34 3.10 8.53
C GLN A 301 21.67 2.80 10.00
N ARG A 302 22.07 3.82 10.79
CA ARG A 302 22.27 3.68 12.23
C ARG A 302 20.97 3.29 12.94
N ALA A 303 19.84 3.90 12.57
CA ALA A 303 18.55 3.59 13.18
C ALA A 303 18.15 2.11 13.01
N VAL A 304 18.39 1.51 11.84
CA VAL A 304 18.10 0.08 11.66
C VAL A 304 19.05 -0.81 12.47
N LEU A 305 20.30 -0.39 12.68
CA LEU A 305 21.27 -1.14 13.46
C LEU A 305 20.96 -1.14 14.97
N VAL A 306 20.48 0.00 15.49
CA VAL A 306 20.16 0.16 16.92
C VAL A 306 18.79 -0.44 17.25
N PHE A 307 17.80 -0.27 16.38
CA PHE A 307 16.40 -0.61 16.67
C PHE A 307 15.89 -1.79 15.83
N TYR A 308 16.75 -2.69 15.35
CA TYR A 308 16.36 -3.80 14.47
C TYR A 308 15.25 -4.70 15.08
N ASP A 309 15.21 -4.85 16.39
CA ASP A 309 14.26 -5.64 17.18
C ASP A 309 13.07 -4.80 17.74
N THR A 310 12.98 -3.53 17.36
CA THR A 310 11.96 -2.58 17.83
C THR A 310 11.01 -2.25 16.68
N PRO A 311 9.87 -2.98 16.53
CA PRO A 311 8.96 -2.82 15.39
C PRO A 311 8.35 -1.43 15.24
N GLU A 312 8.28 -0.66 16.32
CA GLU A 312 7.79 0.72 16.33
C GLU A 312 8.66 1.63 15.46
N VAL A 313 9.98 1.40 15.42
CA VAL A 313 10.96 2.13 14.60
C VAL A 313 11.19 1.45 13.26
N THR A 314 11.46 0.13 13.27
CA THR A 314 11.83 -0.58 12.04
C THR A 314 10.71 -0.64 11.04
N THR A 315 9.44 -0.79 11.46
CA THR A 315 8.32 -0.81 10.53
C THR A 315 8.14 0.51 9.77
N PRO A 316 8.13 1.70 10.41
CA PRO A 316 8.13 2.98 9.68
C PRO A 316 9.36 3.16 8.78
N LEU A 317 10.56 2.79 9.25
CA LEU A 317 11.81 2.89 8.50
C LEU A 317 11.76 2.06 7.20
N LEU A 318 11.46 0.78 7.31
CA LEU A 318 11.37 -0.11 6.15
C LEU A 318 10.26 0.31 5.20
N LYS A 319 9.12 0.81 5.71
CA LYS A 319 8.04 1.36 4.88
C LYS A 319 8.44 2.66 4.17
N LEU A 320 9.28 3.50 4.78
CA LEU A 320 9.86 4.66 4.11
C LEU A 320 10.71 4.20 2.92
N TYR A 321 11.62 3.24 3.12
CA TYR A 321 12.44 2.71 2.03
C TYR A 321 11.62 2.00 0.95
N ALA A 322 10.58 1.25 1.34
CA ALA A 322 9.66 0.65 0.37
C ALA A 322 8.95 1.72 -0.49
N GLU A 323 8.73 2.92 0.03
CA GLU A 323 8.17 4.03 -0.74
C GLU A 323 9.24 4.77 -1.56
N LEU A 324 10.46 4.93 -1.04
CA LEU A 324 11.59 5.54 -1.75
C LEU A 324 11.92 4.79 -3.04
N VAL A 325 12.03 3.47 -3.00
CA VAL A 325 12.37 2.64 -4.16
C VAL A 325 11.20 2.39 -5.11
N TYR A 326 10.00 2.85 -4.79
CA TYR A 326 8.80 2.61 -5.60
C TYR A 326 8.71 3.59 -6.77
N ASN A 327 8.93 3.10 -7.99
CA ASN A 327 8.85 3.90 -9.22
C ASN A 327 7.41 4.15 -9.68
N LYS A 328 6.61 4.69 -8.78
CA LYS A 328 5.23 5.11 -9.04
C LYS A 328 5.21 6.23 -10.09
N ALA A 329 4.39 6.11 -11.12
CA ALA A 329 4.24 7.09 -12.20
C ALA A 329 5.58 7.51 -12.85
N GLN A 330 6.55 6.59 -12.88
CA GLN A 330 7.89 6.81 -13.46
C GLN A 330 8.67 7.97 -12.82
N ARG A 331 8.41 8.27 -11.54
CA ARG A 331 9.07 9.35 -10.80
C ARG A 331 10.57 9.15 -10.59
N LEU A 332 11.06 7.90 -10.66
CA LEU A 332 12.45 7.50 -10.52
C LEU A 332 13.16 7.41 -11.88
N THR A 333 12.79 8.23 -12.83
CA THR A 333 13.49 8.32 -14.12
C THR A 333 14.65 9.28 -13.97
N PHE A 334 15.85 8.76 -13.74
CA PHE A 334 17.09 9.55 -13.68
C PHE A 334 17.69 9.74 -15.08
N ASP A 335 18.51 10.76 -15.25
CA ASP A 335 19.29 10.92 -16.48
C ASP A 335 20.31 9.78 -16.62
N SER A 336 20.62 9.37 -17.84
CA SER A 336 21.55 8.28 -18.11
C SER A 336 22.95 8.49 -17.51
N SER A 337 23.32 9.75 -17.29
CA SER A 337 24.58 10.15 -16.65
C SER A 337 24.46 10.28 -15.12
N SER A 338 23.25 10.19 -14.53
CA SER A 338 23.05 10.34 -13.09
C SER A 338 23.28 9.03 -12.36
N PRO A 339 24.10 9.00 -11.29
CA PRO A 339 24.29 7.83 -10.45
C PRO A 339 23.15 7.60 -9.46
N ASN A 340 22.14 8.46 -9.39
CA ASN A 340 21.14 8.47 -8.32
C ASN A 340 20.35 7.17 -8.19
N GLY A 341 20.06 6.49 -9.28
CA GLY A 341 19.39 5.17 -9.24
C GLY A 341 20.26 4.12 -8.55
N ILE A 342 21.56 4.09 -8.87
CA ILE A 342 22.55 3.19 -8.25
C ILE A 342 22.71 3.52 -6.76
N LEU A 343 22.85 4.80 -6.42
CA LEU A 343 23.01 5.28 -5.06
C LEU A 343 21.79 4.96 -4.19
N LEU A 344 20.59 5.16 -4.72
CA LEU A 344 19.34 4.78 -4.05
C LEU A 344 19.28 3.28 -3.78
N PHE A 345 19.62 2.45 -4.78
CA PHE A 345 19.61 1.01 -4.59
C PHE A 345 20.67 0.56 -3.57
N ARG A 346 21.87 1.11 -3.59
CA ARG A 346 22.92 0.81 -2.61
C ARG A 346 22.48 1.13 -1.19
N ASP A 347 21.86 2.29 -0.98
CA ASP A 347 21.36 2.69 0.33
C ASP A 347 20.20 1.77 0.81
N ALA A 348 19.24 1.48 -0.06
CA ALA A 348 18.15 0.56 0.23
C ALA A 348 18.66 -0.88 0.51
N SER A 349 19.64 -1.34 -0.25
CA SER A 349 20.31 -2.62 -0.03
C SER A 349 20.99 -2.67 1.34
N ALA A 350 21.72 -1.61 1.70
CA ALA A 350 22.37 -1.53 3.01
C ALA A 350 21.37 -1.65 4.17
N ILE A 351 20.19 -1.04 4.06
CA ILE A 351 19.11 -1.15 5.04
C ILE A 351 18.56 -2.58 5.12
N VAL A 352 18.28 -3.21 3.98
CA VAL A 352 17.76 -4.59 3.92
C VAL A 352 18.77 -5.57 4.51
N VAL A 353 20.05 -5.43 4.15
CA VAL A 353 21.14 -6.30 4.64
C VAL A 353 21.34 -6.11 6.15
N ALA A 354 21.39 -4.86 6.63
CA ALA A 354 21.57 -4.56 8.04
C ALA A 354 20.43 -5.11 8.91
N TYR A 355 19.19 -4.96 8.45
CA TYR A 355 18.02 -5.52 9.12
C TYR A 355 18.00 -7.06 9.05
N GLY A 356 18.17 -7.62 7.85
CA GLY A 356 18.03 -9.04 7.59
C GLY A 356 19.02 -9.89 8.38
N ARG A 357 20.30 -9.53 8.39
CA ARG A 357 21.33 -10.25 9.16
C ARG A 357 21.00 -10.32 10.65
N ARG A 358 20.49 -9.25 11.23
CA ARG A 358 20.17 -9.18 12.65
C ARG A 358 18.86 -9.88 13.01
N ILE A 359 17.81 -9.69 12.21
CA ILE A 359 16.48 -10.24 12.52
C ILE A 359 16.43 -11.76 12.36
N ILE A 360 17.27 -12.34 11.49
CA ILE A 360 17.40 -13.79 11.35
C ILE A 360 17.93 -14.41 12.65
N GLU A 361 18.95 -13.81 13.25
CA GLU A 361 19.59 -14.27 14.48
C GLU A 361 18.77 -13.95 15.74
N HIS A 362 17.85 -12.97 15.64
CA HIS A 362 17.06 -12.53 16.78
C HIS A 362 16.06 -13.60 17.22
N ARG A 363 16.11 -13.94 18.51
CA ARG A 363 15.16 -14.85 19.15
C ARG A 363 13.96 -14.07 19.68
N THR A 364 12.81 -14.28 19.06
CA THR A 364 11.57 -13.68 19.53
C THR A 364 11.14 -14.30 20.86
N PRO A 365 10.75 -13.50 21.87
CA PRO A 365 10.30 -14.03 23.15
C PRO A 365 9.11 -14.99 23.00
N PRO A 366 9.00 -16.05 23.83
CA PRO A 366 7.84 -16.93 23.80
C PRO A 366 6.52 -16.18 24.04
N GLY A 367 5.51 -16.45 23.20
CA GLY A 367 4.21 -15.82 23.31
C GLY A 367 4.09 -14.43 22.65
N ALA A 368 5.16 -13.88 22.07
CA ALA A 368 5.09 -12.64 21.30
C ALA A 368 4.43 -12.88 19.94
N ASP A 369 3.78 -11.84 19.42
CA ASP A 369 3.24 -11.84 18.05
C ASP A 369 4.38 -11.88 17.02
N MET A 370 4.64 -13.07 16.48
CA MET A 370 5.69 -13.32 15.49
C MET A 370 5.54 -12.43 14.25
N TYR A 371 4.29 -12.19 13.83
CA TYR A 371 4.05 -11.32 12.68
C TYR A 371 4.47 -9.88 12.97
N ALA A 372 4.03 -9.33 14.09
CA ALA A 372 4.36 -7.95 14.46
C ALA A 372 5.86 -7.78 14.71
N CYS A 373 6.49 -8.71 15.41
CA CYS A 373 7.89 -8.62 15.81
C CYS A 373 8.88 -8.91 14.68
N LYS A 374 8.56 -9.84 13.76
CA LYS A 374 9.52 -10.35 12.78
C LYS A 374 9.00 -10.35 11.33
N TYR A 375 7.89 -11.03 11.06
CA TYR A 375 7.45 -11.30 9.68
C TYR A 375 7.00 -10.06 8.93
N LYS A 376 6.48 -9.07 9.62
CA LYS A 376 6.11 -7.78 9.03
C LYS A 376 7.33 -7.01 8.51
N GLY A 377 8.46 -7.07 9.22
CA GLY A 377 9.72 -6.49 8.76
C GLY A 377 10.26 -7.25 7.55
N ILE A 378 10.33 -8.58 7.63
CA ILE A 378 10.77 -9.45 6.52
C ILE A 378 9.91 -9.22 5.27
N SER A 379 8.57 -9.23 5.40
CA SER A 379 7.67 -8.95 4.25
C SER A 379 7.86 -7.55 3.66
N THR A 380 8.25 -6.57 4.49
CA THR A 380 8.53 -5.22 3.99
C THR A 380 9.89 -5.18 3.27
N CYS A 381 10.89 -5.92 3.72
CA CYS A 381 12.17 -6.09 2.99
C CYS A 381 11.95 -6.76 1.62
N MET A 382 11.11 -7.82 1.56
CA MET A 382 10.70 -8.43 0.29
C MET A 382 10.06 -7.40 -0.65
N LEU A 383 9.19 -6.54 -0.12
CA LEU A 383 8.55 -5.47 -0.88
C LEU A 383 9.57 -4.43 -1.37
N ILE A 384 10.56 -4.04 -0.55
CA ILE A 384 11.63 -3.13 -0.95
C ILE A 384 12.38 -3.70 -2.14
N LEU A 385 12.86 -4.94 -2.04
CA LEU A 385 13.64 -5.57 -3.10
C LEU A 385 12.80 -5.74 -4.38
N THR A 386 11.56 -6.22 -4.26
CA THR A 386 10.64 -6.35 -5.40
C THR A 386 10.45 -5.03 -6.13
N ARG A 387 10.20 -3.94 -5.41
CA ARG A 387 10.01 -2.61 -6.01
C ARG A 387 11.28 -2.07 -6.64
N ALA A 388 12.43 -2.30 -6.02
CA ALA A 388 13.72 -1.85 -6.54
C ALA A 388 14.10 -2.59 -7.83
N LEU A 389 13.97 -3.93 -7.85
CA LEU A 389 14.30 -4.76 -9.01
C LEU A 389 13.33 -4.55 -10.20
N SER A 390 12.04 -4.32 -9.91
CA SER A 390 11.03 -4.08 -10.97
C SER A 390 10.92 -2.62 -11.41
N GLY A 391 11.66 -1.70 -10.78
CA GLY A 391 11.50 -0.26 -10.96
C GLY A 391 12.04 0.30 -12.28
N ASN A 392 12.88 -0.43 -13.00
CA ASN A 392 13.51 -0.03 -14.28
C ASN A 392 14.28 1.31 -14.23
N TYR A 393 14.80 1.69 -13.08
CA TYR A 393 15.61 2.90 -12.91
C TYR A 393 17.08 2.62 -12.56
N VAL A 394 17.45 1.36 -12.45
CA VAL A 394 18.82 0.90 -12.15
C VAL A 394 19.28 -0.07 -13.22
N ASN A 395 20.48 0.15 -13.76
CA ASN A 395 21.18 -0.87 -14.54
C ASN A 395 21.97 -1.77 -13.58
N PHE A 396 21.43 -2.92 -13.24
CA PHE A 396 22.06 -3.84 -12.29
C PHE A 396 23.36 -4.47 -12.79
N GLY A 397 23.62 -4.49 -14.10
CA GLY A 397 24.89 -4.94 -14.66
C GLY A 397 26.10 -4.12 -14.19
N VAL A 398 25.88 -2.88 -13.83
CA VAL A 398 26.91 -1.97 -13.30
C VAL A 398 27.53 -2.50 -12.01
N PHE A 399 26.76 -3.12 -11.13
CA PHE A 399 27.27 -3.68 -9.87
C PHE A 399 28.31 -4.76 -10.11
N ALA A 400 28.03 -5.70 -11.02
CA ALA A 400 28.99 -6.74 -11.40
C ALA A 400 30.23 -6.15 -12.10
N LEU A 401 30.03 -5.18 -12.98
CA LEU A 401 31.11 -4.54 -13.75
C LEU A 401 32.14 -3.83 -12.84
N TYR A 402 31.69 -3.19 -11.78
CA TYR A 402 32.55 -2.47 -10.83
C TYR A 402 32.88 -3.27 -9.55
N GLY A 403 32.52 -4.54 -9.48
CA GLY A 403 32.75 -5.39 -8.31
C GLY A 403 31.98 -4.94 -7.06
N ASP A 404 30.88 -4.18 -7.22
CA ASP A 404 30.04 -3.74 -6.13
C ASP A 404 29.11 -4.88 -5.70
N ARG A 405 29.18 -5.29 -4.43
CA ARG A 405 28.43 -6.42 -3.89
C ARG A 405 27.00 -6.09 -3.43
N ALA A 406 26.55 -4.82 -3.53
CA ALA A 406 25.26 -4.39 -2.99
C ALA A 406 24.09 -5.25 -3.47
N LEU A 407 24.04 -5.62 -4.75
CA LEU A 407 23.00 -6.52 -5.28
C LEU A 407 23.19 -7.95 -4.76
N ALA A 408 24.39 -8.48 -4.82
CA ALA A 408 24.70 -9.85 -4.39
C ALA A 408 24.41 -10.06 -2.90
N ASP A 409 24.88 -9.15 -2.05
CA ASP A 409 24.66 -9.21 -0.59
C ASP A 409 23.16 -9.06 -0.25
N CYS A 410 22.43 -8.22 -0.98
CA CYS A 410 20.98 -8.06 -0.78
C CYS A 410 20.21 -9.33 -1.16
N LEU A 411 20.54 -9.95 -2.29
CA LEU A 411 19.93 -11.22 -2.72
C LEU A 411 20.25 -12.36 -1.74
N GLU A 412 21.51 -12.46 -1.31
CA GLU A 412 21.94 -13.48 -0.33
C GLU A 412 21.14 -13.37 0.97
N VAL A 413 21.11 -12.19 1.59
CA VAL A 413 20.38 -11.97 2.85
C VAL A 413 18.88 -12.14 2.67
N MET A 414 18.34 -11.74 1.51
CA MET A 414 16.93 -11.94 1.21
C MET A 414 16.57 -13.43 1.14
N ILE A 415 17.39 -14.23 0.49
CA ILE A 415 17.19 -15.69 0.42
C ILE A 415 17.28 -16.30 1.82
N GLN A 416 18.25 -15.89 2.64
CA GLN A 416 18.35 -16.33 4.04
C GLN A 416 17.08 -15.96 4.83
N MET A 417 16.51 -14.77 4.66
CA MET A 417 15.22 -14.39 5.28
C MET A 417 14.07 -15.27 4.79
N CYS A 418 14.03 -15.62 3.49
CA CYS A 418 13.03 -16.53 2.95
C CYS A 418 13.11 -17.93 3.55
N LEU A 419 14.33 -18.47 3.71
CA LEU A 419 14.56 -19.78 4.30
C LEU A 419 14.27 -19.82 5.81
N HIS A 420 14.38 -18.69 6.48
CA HIS A 420 14.15 -18.58 7.92
C HIS A 420 12.66 -18.65 8.31
N VAL A 421 11.76 -18.42 7.38
CA VAL A 421 10.30 -18.46 7.62
C VAL A 421 9.77 -19.80 7.12
N ASN A 422 9.09 -20.55 8.00
CA ASN A 422 8.47 -21.81 7.62
C ASN A 422 7.37 -21.60 6.58
N LEU A 423 7.21 -22.56 5.68
CA LEU A 423 6.21 -22.48 4.60
C LEU A 423 4.78 -22.36 5.14
N GLU A 424 4.46 -23.08 6.23
CA GLU A 424 3.16 -22.98 6.89
C GLU A 424 2.87 -21.55 7.37
N GLU A 425 3.87 -20.85 7.92
CA GLU A 425 3.75 -19.47 8.36
C GLU A 425 3.65 -18.50 7.17
N ILE A 426 4.39 -18.76 6.08
CA ILE A 426 4.23 -18.00 4.84
C ILE A 426 2.78 -18.05 4.37
N MET A 427 2.18 -19.23 4.36
CA MET A 427 0.79 -19.41 3.92
C MET A 427 -0.24 -18.86 4.93
N ALA A 428 0.06 -18.87 6.22
CA ALA A 428 -0.85 -18.41 7.27
C ALA A 428 -1.04 -16.88 7.30
N TYR A 429 -0.02 -16.11 6.85
CA TYR A 429 -0.07 -14.64 6.89
C TYR A 429 -0.23 -14.03 5.49
N PRO A 430 -1.42 -13.56 5.09
CA PRO A 430 -1.69 -13.12 3.70
C PRO A 430 -0.76 -12.03 3.16
N LYS A 431 -0.29 -11.10 4.02
CA LYS A 431 0.64 -10.05 3.58
C LYS A 431 2.05 -10.58 3.36
N LEU A 432 2.48 -11.55 4.16
CA LEU A 432 3.77 -12.22 3.99
C LEU A 432 3.73 -13.11 2.75
N SER A 433 2.68 -13.90 2.60
CA SER A 433 2.44 -14.78 1.45
C SER A 433 2.52 -14.00 0.12
N ARG A 434 1.76 -12.91 0.00
CA ARG A 434 1.80 -12.05 -1.20
C ARG A 434 3.18 -11.48 -1.47
N ALA A 435 3.86 -10.96 -0.44
CA ALA A 435 5.20 -10.40 -0.60
C ALA A 435 6.22 -11.47 -1.04
N TYR A 436 6.15 -12.66 -0.45
CA TYR A 436 7.02 -13.79 -0.76
C TYR A 436 6.83 -14.26 -2.22
N PHE A 437 5.61 -14.59 -2.63
CA PHE A 437 5.38 -15.13 -3.97
C PHE A 437 5.57 -14.09 -5.08
N THR A 438 5.29 -12.80 -4.80
CA THR A 438 5.64 -11.72 -5.74
C THR A 438 7.15 -11.59 -5.91
N LEU A 439 7.91 -11.72 -4.84
CA LEU A 439 9.38 -11.73 -4.92
C LEU A 439 9.89 -12.97 -5.67
N MET A 440 9.35 -14.15 -5.37
CA MET A 440 9.74 -15.40 -6.06
C MET A 440 9.51 -15.32 -7.56
N GLU A 441 8.34 -14.85 -7.99
CA GLU A 441 8.05 -14.63 -9.42
C GLU A 441 9.08 -13.69 -10.07
N LEU A 442 9.40 -12.58 -9.42
CA LEU A 442 10.38 -11.62 -9.92
C LEU A 442 11.80 -12.22 -10.00
N LEU A 443 12.24 -12.95 -8.96
CA LEU A 443 13.56 -13.57 -8.94
C LEU A 443 13.68 -14.65 -10.02
N MET A 444 12.66 -15.48 -10.21
CA MET A 444 12.64 -16.50 -11.27
C MET A 444 12.58 -15.89 -12.67
N ARG A 445 11.98 -14.70 -12.83
CA ARG A 445 11.93 -13.99 -14.11
C ARG A 445 13.25 -13.31 -14.46
N SER A 446 13.87 -12.62 -13.52
CA SER A 446 14.98 -11.70 -13.81
C SER A 446 16.34 -12.18 -13.32
N HIS A 447 16.37 -13.13 -12.39
CA HIS A 447 17.58 -13.62 -11.72
C HIS A 447 17.65 -15.16 -11.65
N THR A 448 17.02 -15.86 -12.59
CA THR A 448 16.93 -17.33 -12.61
C THR A 448 18.32 -17.98 -12.54
N ALA A 449 19.29 -17.49 -13.31
CA ALA A 449 20.66 -17.99 -13.29
C ALA A 449 21.30 -17.90 -11.89
N THR A 450 21.06 -16.82 -11.16
CA THR A 450 21.53 -16.63 -9.77
C THR A 450 20.86 -17.62 -8.82
N ILE A 451 19.55 -17.85 -8.97
CA ILE A 451 18.80 -18.79 -8.13
C ILE A 451 19.24 -20.23 -8.37
N VAL A 452 19.45 -20.62 -9.64
CA VAL A 452 19.95 -21.97 -10.00
C VAL A 452 21.39 -22.18 -9.53
N ALA A 453 22.21 -21.13 -9.41
CA ALA A 453 23.55 -21.21 -8.88
C ALA A 453 23.62 -21.50 -7.37
N LEU A 454 22.51 -21.32 -6.63
CA LEU A 454 22.44 -21.60 -5.19
C LEU A 454 22.65 -23.09 -4.86
N ASP A 455 22.83 -23.38 -3.57
CA ASP A 455 22.87 -24.75 -3.06
C ASP A 455 21.59 -25.51 -3.44
N ALA A 456 21.71 -26.80 -3.80
CA ALA A 456 20.59 -27.63 -4.24
C ALA A 456 19.46 -27.72 -3.20
N ARG A 457 19.79 -27.68 -1.89
CA ARG A 457 18.76 -27.70 -0.82
C ARG A 457 17.94 -26.40 -0.83
N VAL A 458 18.62 -25.27 -1.05
CA VAL A 458 17.96 -23.96 -1.14
C VAL A 458 17.05 -23.91 -2.37
N LEU A 459 17.55 -24.30 -3.54
CA LEU A 459 16.76 -24.37 -4.76
C LEU A 459 15.52 -25.25 -4.57
N ARG A 460 15.70 -26.45 -4.00
CA ARG A 460 14.61 -27.38 -3.71
C ARG A 460 13.56 -26.77 -2.76
N HIS A 461 13.99 -26.10 -1.70
CA HIS A 461 13.07 -25.42 -0.77
C HIS A 461 12.25 -24.35 -1.45
N LEU A 462 12.88 -23.48 -2.26
CA LEU A 462 12.19 -22.43 -3.01
C LEU A 462 11.19 -23.02 -4.00
N CYS A 463 11.59 -24.06 -4.74
CA CYS A 463 10.71 -24.73 -5.70
C CYS A 463 9.53 -25.45 -5.02
N SER A 464 9.77 -26.09 -3.87
CA SER A 464 8.69 -26.71 -3.07
C SER A 464 7.69 -25.68 -2.57
N SER A 465 8.15 -24.49 -2.18
CA SER A 465 7.25 -23.40 -1.79
C SER A 465 6.35 -22.95 -2.93
N LEU A 466 6.86 -22.91 -4.17
CA LEU A 466 6.04 -22.59 -5.35
C LEU A 466 4.99 -23.67 -5.60
N THR A 467 5.32 -24.95 -5.37
CA THR A 467 4.36 -26.06 -5.52
C THR A 467 3.21 -25.94 -4.53
N GLU A 468 3.49 -25.57 -3.28
CA GLU A 468 2.44 -25.32 -2.29
C GLU A 468 1.64 -24.05 -2.60
N GLY A 469 2.30 -23.00 -3.09
CA GLY A 469 1.64 -21.77 -3.52
C GLY A 469 0.69 -21.97 -4.71
N LEU A 470 0.97 -22.91 -5.62
CA LEU A 470 0.04 -23.28 -6.70
C LEU A 470 -1.31 -23.75 -6.16
N LYS A 471 -1.32 -24.49 -5.04
CA LYS A 471 -2.53 -25.03 -4.40
C LYS A 471 -3.30 -23.98 -3.61
N SER A 472 -2.82 -22.74 -3.57
CA SER A 472 -3.49 -21.65 -2.84
C SER A 472 -4.86 -21.32 -3.43
N HIS A 473 -5.85 -21.14 -2.57
CA HIS A 473 -7.18 -20.65 -2.96
C HIS A 473 -7.16 -19.19 -3.45
N GLU A 474 -6.10 -18.42 -3.13
CA GLU A 474 -5.92 -17.07 -3.67
C GLU A 474 -5.37 -17.13 -5.09
N VAL A 475 -6.22 -16.85 -6.08
CA VAL A 475 -5.90 -16.91 -7.52
C VAL A 475 -4.64 -16.12 -7.88
N ALA A 476 -4.42 -14.99 -7.22
CA ALA A 476 -3.23 -14.16 -7.44
C ALA A 476 -1.94 -14.91 -7.07
N ILE A 477 -1.92 -15.60 -5.93
CA ILE A 477 -0.76 -16.39 -5.47
C ILE A 477 -0.52 -17.58 -6.41
N SER A 478 -1.57 -18.35 -6.71
CA SER A 478 -1.47 -19.49 -7.62
C SER A 478 -0.93 -19.07 -9.01
N SER A 479 -1.40 -17.93 -9.53
CA SER A 479 -0.94 -17.39 -10.82
C SER A 479 0.51 -16.91 -10.77
N GLN A 480 0.95 -16.30 -9.67
CA GLN A 480 2.36 -15.89 -9.48
C GLN A 480 3.28 -17.10 -9.39
N CYS A 481 2.87 -18.15 -8.66
CA CYS A 481 3.63 -19.39 -8.60
C CYS A 481 3.73 -20.09 -9.97
N ALA A 482 2.64 -20.10 -10.72
CA ALA A 482 2.64 -20.61 -12.09
C ALA A 482 3.62 -19.84 -13.00
N ALA A 483 3.63 -18.50 -12.91
CA ALA A 483 4.56 -17.67 -13.67
C ALA A 483 6.03 -17.92 -13.24
N ALA A 484 6.30 -18.04 -11.94
CA ALA A 484 7.64 -18.36 -11.44
C ALA A 484 8.14 -19.72 -11.97
N LEU A 485 7.28 -20.74 -11.94
CA LEU A 485 7.60 -22.07 -12.49
C LEU A 485 7.79 -22.05 -14.00
N GLU A 486 7.00 -21.25 -14.74
CA GLU A 486 7.21 -21.06 -16.17
C GLU A 486 8.61 -20.54 -16.46
N HIS A 487 9.06 -19.50 -15.75
CA HIS A 487 10.38 -18.92 -15.95
C HIS A 487 11.49 -19.93 -15.65
N LEU A 488 11.37 -20.68 -14.54
CA LEU A 488 12.34 -21.70 -14.16
C LEU A 488 12.37 -22.87 -15.19
N ALA A 489 11.21 -23.39 -15.59
CA ALA A 489 11.10 -24.48 -16.52
C ALA A 489 11.57 -24.06 -17.94
N ALA A 490 11.24 -22.85 -18.39
CA ALA A 490 11.71 -22.30 -19.65
C ALA A 490 13.23 -22.09 -19.65
N PHE A 491 13.80 -21.65 -18.51
CA PHE A 491 15.25 -21.55 -18.34
C PHE A 491 15.92 -22.93 -18.41
N HIS A 492 15.36 -23.94 -17.73
CA HIS A 492 15.86 -25.32 -17.83
C HIS A 492 15.77 -25.87 -19.25
N PHE A 493 14.66 -25.63 -19.94
CA PHE A 493 14.49 -26.02 -21.35
C PHE A 493 15.56 -25.37 -22.24
N LYS A 494 15.86 -24.10 -22.03
CA LYS A 494 16.92 -23.40 -22.77
C LYS A 494 18.30 -24.03 -22.53
N GLU A 495 18.67 -24.30 -21.27
CA GLU A 495 19.94 -24.97 -20.94
C GLU A 495 20.05 -26.39 -21.54
N LEU A 496 18.90 -27.12 -21.66
CA LEU A 496 18.84 -28.43 -22.31
C LEU A 496 19.08 -28.36 -23.83
N THR A 497 18.59 -27.31 -24.47
CA THR A 497 18.65 -27.17 -25.95
C THR A 497 19.92 -26.48 -26.43
N GLU A 498 20.39 -25.46 -25.71
CA GLU A 498 21.52 -24.61 -26.12
C GLU A 498 22.85 -25.02 -25.43
N HIS A 499 22.80 -25.78 -24.34
CA HIS A 499 23.97 -26.27 -23.58
C HIS A 499 24.95 -25.14 -23.18
N GLU A 500 24.40 -23.97 -22.83
CA GLU A 500 25.21 -22.78 -22.49
C GLU A 500 26.12 -23.02 -21.28
N ASP A 501 25.60 -23.68 -20.21
CA ASP A 501 26.33 -23.92 -18.96
C ASP A 501 26.09 -25.35 -18.45
N ARG A 502 27.14 -26.18 -18.53
CA ARG A 502 27.09 -27.60 -18.09
C ARG A 502 26.84 -27.78 -16.59
N GLU A 503 27.33 -26.86 -15.75
CA GLU A 503 27.13 -26.94 -14.31
C GLU A 503 25.66 -26.67 -13.94
N ARG A 504 25.05 -25.63 -14.55
CA ARG A 504 23.64 -25.31 -14.36
C ARG A 504 22.74 -26.43 -14.85
N LEU A 505 23.04 -26.95 -16.02
CA LEU A 505 22.29 -28.08 -16.58
C LEU A 505 22.37 -29.30 -15.67
N SER A 506 23.55 -29.63 -15.15
CA SER A 506 23.72 -30.75 -14.20
C SER A 506 22.89 -30.55 -12.92
N LYS A 507 22.89 -29.35 -12.34
CA LYS A 507 22.09 -29.01 -11.15
C LYS A 507 20.58 -29.15 -11.42
N LEU A 508 20.09 -28.58 -12.53
CA LEU A 508 18.68 -28.67 -12.89
C LEU A 508 18.24 -30.10 -13.20
N SER A 509 19.07 -30.86 -13.90
CA SER A 509 18.80 -32.27 -14.23
C SER A 509 18.81 -33.18 -12.96
N ALA A 510 19.58 -32.83 -11.94
CA ALA A 510 19.55 -33.53 -10.67
C ALA A 510 18.22 -33.34 -9.89
N GLU A 511 17.47 -32.28 -10.18
CA GLU A 511 16.18 -31.99 -9.56
C GLU A 511 14.98 -32.48 -10.44
N ARG A 512 15.19 -33.48 -11.30
CA ARG A 512 14.17 -34.02 -12.20
C ARG A 512 12.90 -34.49 -11.49
N GLU A 513 13.03 -35.10 -10.31
CA GLU A 513 11.88 -35.54 -9.49
C GLU A 513 11.03 -34.38 -9.00
N LEU A 514 11.65 -33.24 -8.66
CA LEU A 514 10.95 -32.03 -8.28
C LEU A 514 10.10 -31.49 -9.43
N PHE A 515 10.66 -31.39 -10.64
CA PHE A 515 9.92 -30.95 -11.81
C PHE A 515 8.80 -31.94 -12.19
N ALA A 516 9.01 -33.24 -12.02
CA ALA A 516 7.97 -34.26 -12.21
C ALA A 516 6.82 -34.10 -11.20
N SER A 517 7.14 -33.81 -9.94
CA SER A 517 6.13 -33.53 -8.91
C SER A 517 5.31 -32.29 -9.25
N GLN A 518 5.96 -31.20 -9.70
CA GLN A 518 5.28 -29.97 -10.11
C GLN A 518 4.37 -30.19 -11.32
N LEU A 519 4.83 -30.97 -12.31
CA LEU A 519 4.02 -31.36 -13.45
C LEU A 519 2.77 -32.13 -13.01
N SER A 520 2.93 -33.10 -12.10
CA SER A 520 1.82 -33.89 -11.56
C SER A 520 0.79 -33.01 -10.84
N VAL A 521 1.23 -32.05 -10.02
CA VAL A 521 0.34 -31.10 -9.33
C VAL A 521 -0.45 -30.26 -10.33
N LEU A 522 0.21 -29.71 -11.34
CA LEU A 522 -0.46 -28.90 -12.38
C LEU A 522 -1.48 -29.71 -13.18
N LEU A 523 -1.13 -30.92 -13.59
CA LEU A 523 -2.06 -31.81 -14.29
C LEU A 523 -3.25 -32.19 -13.43
N HIS A 524 -3.01 -32.47 -12.13
CA HIS A 524 -4.09 -32.76 -11.18
C HIS A 524 -5.05 -31.58 -11.03
N MET A 525 -4.52 -30.36 -10.84
CA MET A 525 -5.34 -29.14 -10.74
C MET A 525 -6.18 -28.91 -12.00
N ILE A 526 -5.62 -29.14 -13.18
CA ILE A 526 -6.31 -28.91 -14.46
C ILE A 526 -7.42 -29.93 -14.68
N VAL A 527 -7.19 -31.19 -14.33
CA VAL A 527 -8.12 -32.31 -14.56
C VAL A 527 -9.21 -32.36 -13.49
N PHE A 528 -8.85 -32.24 -12.21
CA PHE A 528 -9.75 -32.57 -11.11
C PHE A 528 -10.28 -31.35 -10.35
N GLU A 529 -9.64 -30.16 -10.47
CA GLU A 529 -10.01 -29.01 -9.67
C GLU A 529 -10.70 -27.92 -10.51
N GLU A 530 -11.51 -27.07 -9.83
CA GLU A 530 -12.04 -25.84 -10.42
C GLU A 530 -11.00 -24.73 -10.41
N CYS A 531 -10.19 -24.61 -11.44
CA CYS A 531 -9.26 -23.51 -11.55
C CYS A 531 -9.79 -22.39 -12.47
N THR A 532 -9.83 -21.16 -11.95
CA THR A 532 -10.24 -19.97 -12.69
C THR A 532 -9.08 -19.34 -13.48
N ASN A 533 -7.84 -19.71 -13.17
CA ASN A 533 -6.59 -19.17 -13.76
C ASN A 533 -5.94 -20.10 -14.80
N GLN A 534 -6.73 -20.83 -15.56
CA GLN A 534 -6.25 -21.79 -16.56
C GLN A 534 -5.17 -21.22 -17.50
N TRP A 535 -5.31 -19.97 -17.93
CA TRP A 535 -4.33 -19.29 -18.77
C TRP A 535 -2.95 -19.17 -18.10
N SER A 536 -2.92 -18.93 -16.79
CA SER A 536 -1.68 -18.89 -16.04
C SER A 536 -1.02 -20.26 -15.91
N LEU A 537 -1.82 -21.32 -15.82
CA LEU A 537 -1.33 -22.70 -15.64
C LEU A 537 -0.84 -23.33 -16.96
N SER A 538 -1.30 -22.86 -18.13
CA SER A 538 -0.92 -23.44 -19.42
C SER A 538 0.56 -23.30 -19.75
N ARG A 539 1.16 -22.17 -19.40
CA ARG A 539 2.57 -21.87 -19.73
C ARG A 539 3.57 -22.74 -18.99
N PRO A 540 3.54 -22.85 -17.63
CA PRO A 540 4.43 -23.74 -16.91
C PRO A 540 4.20 -25.19 -17.27
N LEU A 541 2.96 -25.59 -17.57
CA LEU A 541 2.63 -26.96 -17.93
C LEU A 541 3.35 -27.39 -19.21
N LEU A 542 3.30 -26.59 -20.27
CA LEU A 542 4.00 -26.89 -21.51
C LEU A 542 5.51 -27.03 -21.29
N ALA A 543 6.12 -26.07 -20.62
CA ALA A 543 7.54 -26.10 -20.36
C ALA A 543 7.94 -27.35 -19.55
N LEU A 544 7.16 -27.70 -18.50
CA LEU A 544 7.41 -28.89 -17.67
C LEU A 544 7.24 -30.20 -18.42
N ILE A 545 6.28 -30.28 -19.36
CA ILE A 545 6.11 -31.45 -20.26
C ILE A 545 7.35 -31.62 -21.12
N LEU A 546 7.84 -30.54 -21.77
CA LEU A 546 8.96 -30.60 -22.69
C LEU A 546 10.30 -30.93 -22.01
N ILE A 547 10.51 -30.54 -20.74
CA ILE A 547 11.73 -30.91 -20.02
C ILE A 547 11.64 -32.27 -19.33
N ASN A 548 10.45 -32.87 -19.23
CA ASN A 548 10.24 -34.16 -18.56
C ASN A 548 9.16 -35.02 -19.22
N GLU A 549 9.38 -35.37 -20.47
CA GLU A 549 8.40 -36.14 -21.29
C GLU A 549 8.08 -37.51 -20.69
N ASP A 550 9.06 -38.17 -20.02
CA ASP A 550 8.83 -39.48 -19.38
C ASP A 550 7.87 -39.37 -18.18
N ALA A 551 8.00 -38.30 -17.37
CA ALA A 551 7.08 -38.06 -16.27
C ALA A 551 5.66 -37.73 -16.76
N TYR A 552 5.56 -37.03 -17.87
CA TYR A 552 4.26 -36.78 -18.52
C TYR A 552 3.62 -38.08 -19.01
N ALA A 553 4.39 -38.97 -19.70
CA ALA A 553 3.92 -40.26 -20.18
C ALA A 553 3.47 -41.15 -19.00
N SER A 554 4.29 -41.23 -17.93
CA SER A 554 3.95 -42.01 -16.74
C SER A 554 2.67 -41.48 -16.05
N TRP A 555 2.48 -40.16 -15.96
CA TRP A 555 1.25 -39.57 -15.41
C TRP A 555 0.02 -39.90 -16.28
N GLN A 556 0.18 -39.83 -17.61
CA GLN A 556 -0.85 -40.17 -18.58
C GLN A 556 -1.26 -41.66 -18.47
N GLU A 557 -0.30 -42.58 -18.38
CA GLU A 557 -0.56 -44.00 -18.15
C GLU A 557 -1.32 -44.25 -16.85
N HIS A 558 -0.91 -43.57 -15.76
CA HIS A 558 -1.57 -43.68 -14.47
C HIS A 558 -3.02 -43.18 -14.52
N ALA A 559 -3.25 -42.04 -15.18
CA ALA A 559 -4.58 -41.47 -15.34
C ALA A 559 -5.50 -42.40 -16.19
N LEU A 560 -4.97 -43.00 -17.25
CA LEU A 560 -5.70 -43.99 -18.05
C LEU A 560 -5.99 -45.29 -17.27
N ALA A 561 -5.03 -45.76 -16.47
CA ALA A 561 -5.21 -46.94 -15.63
C ALA A 561 -6.29 -46.73 -14.56
N SER A 562 -6.41 -45.54 -14.01
CA SER A 562 -7.45 -45.21 -13.01
C SER A 562 -8.88 -45.34 -13.57
N MET A 563 -9.03 -45.26 -14.91
CA MET A 563 -10.33 -45.41 -15.60
C MET A 563 -10.52 -46.79 -16.25
N ALA A 564 -9.70 -47.77 -15.92
CA ALA A 564 -9.76 -49.12 -16.51
C ALA A 564 -11.12 -49.83 -16.35
N ALA A 565 -11.91 -49.49 -15.30
CA ALA A 565 -13.26 -50.00 -15.09
C ALA A 565 -14.29 -49.49 -16.12
N HIS A 566 -13.95 -48.41 -16.86
CA HIS A 566 -14.82 -47.77 -17.85
C HIS A 566 -14.15 -47.60 -19.20
N PRO A 567 -14.06 -48.64 -20.05
CA PRO A 567 -13.28 -48.63 -21.29
C PRO A 567 -13.65 -47.50 -22.25
N ALA A 568 -14.94 -47.16 -22.36
CA ALA A 568 -15.38 -46.06 -23.24
C ALA A 568 -14.90 -44.67 -22.75
N ARG A 569 -14.83 -44.44 -21.43
CA ARG A 569 -14.26 -43.21 -20.84
C ARG A 569 -12.75 -43.18 -20.99
N GLN A 570 -12.08 -44.33 -20.78
CA GLN A 570 -10.64 -44.49 -20.95
C GLN A 570 -10.20 -44.13 -22.37
N GLN A 571 -10.94 -44.63 -23.40
CA GLN A 571 -10.65 -44.33 -24.80
C GLN A 571 -10.83 -42.82 -25.12
N LYS A 572 -11.88 -42.19 -24.58
CA LYS A 572 -12.10 -40.76 -24.75
C LYS A 572 -10.98 -39.93 -24.07
N LEU A 573 -10.54 -40.34 -22.90
CA LEU A 573 -9.43 -39.68 -22.18
C LEU A 573 -8.12 -39.82 -22.97
N ALA A 574 -7.83 -41.01 -23.56
CA ALA A 574 -6.65 -41.21 -24.41
C ALA A 574 -6.65 -40.27 -25.62
N LEU A 575 -7.79 -40.17 -26.31
CA LEU A 575 -7.96 -39.22 -27.43
C LEU A 575 -7.81 -37.75 -27.00
N ALA A 576 -8.29 -37.40 -25.81
CA ALA A 576 -8.11 -36.05 -25.28
C ALA A 576 -6.61 -35.73 -25.06
N PHE A 577 -5.82 -36.66 -24.53
CA PHE A 577 -4.36 -36.50 -24.39
C PHE A 577 -3.64 -36.37 -25.73
N GLU A 578 -4.03 -37.13 -26.75
CA GLU A 578 -3.46 -36.96 -28.09
C GLU A 578 -3.74 -35.57 -28.65
N LYS A 579 -4.98 -35.06 -28.49
CA LYS A 579 -5.35 -33.71 -28.92
C LYS A 579 -4.59 -32.64 -28.16
N LEU A 580 -4.31 -32.82 -26.85
CA LEU A 580 -3.59 -31.85 -26.04
C LEU A 580 -2.23 -31.50 -26.63
N MET A 581 -1.52 -32.52 -27.13
CA MET A 581 -0.20 -32.35 -27.72
C MET A 581 -0.21 -32.29 -29.27
N SER A 582 -1.39 -32.19 -29.88
CA SER A 582 -1.52 -32.04 -31.35
C SER A 582 -0.89 -30.74 -31.83
N ASP A 583 -0.07 -30.83 -32.89
CA ASP A 583 0.67 -29.71 -33.48
C ASP A 583 1.64 -28.98 -32.49
N VAL A 584 2.02 -29.65 -31.39
CA VAL A 584 3.07 -29.18 -30.47
C VAL A 584 4.38 -29.91 -30.81
N PRO A 585 5.44 -29.21 -31.25
CA PRO A 585 6.73 -29.81 -31.56
C PRO A 585 7.37 -30.50 -30.35
N ARG A 586 7.93 -31.70 -30.52
CA ARG A 586 8.59 -32.48 -29.46
C ARG A 586 9.98 -32.92 -29.87
N GLY A 587 10.75 -33.42 -28.88
CA GLY A 587 12.09 -33.93 -29.09
C GLY A 587 13.02 -32.87 -29.70
N ALA A 588 13.75 -33.21 -30.77
CA ALA A 588 14.70 -32.28 -31.39
C ALA A 588 14.08 -31.01 -32.01
N GLN A 589 12.75 -31.01 -32.25
CA GLN A 589 12.03 -29.84 -32.78
C GLN A 589 11.29 -29.06 -31.71
N ALA A 590 11.37 -29.49 -30.45
CA ALA A 590 10.71 -28.82 -29.34
C ALA A 590 11.14 -27.37 -29.23
N ASN A 591 10.17 -26.47 -29.01
CA ASN A 591 10.42 -25.05 -28.79
C ASN A 591 9.32 -24.45 -27.90
N LEU A 592 9.64 -23.29 -27.31
CA LEU A 592 8.74 -22.51 -26.45
C LEU A 592 8.39 -21.16 -27.10
N ASP A 593 8.30 -21.10 -28.42
CA ASP A 593 7.90 -19.89 -29.12
C ASP A 593 6.43 -19.50 -28.84
N VAL A 594 6.05 -18.30 -29.25
CA VAL A 594 4.70 -17.77 -29.00
C VAL A 594 3.64 -18.65 -29.68
N LYS A 595 3.90 -19.12 -30.90
CA LYS A 595 2.94 -19.95 -31.68
C LYS A 595 2.70 -21.30 -31.00
N THR A 596 3.76 -21.95 -30.55
CA THR A 596 3.68 -23.22 -29.81
C THR A 596 2.94 -23.08 -28.51
N ARG A 597 3.22 -22.01 -27.76
CA ARG A 597 2.52 -21.70 -26.49
C ARG A 597 1.04 -21.42 -26.70
N ASP A 598 0.69 -20.62 -27.70
CA ASP A 598 -0.71 -20.28 -28.01
C ASP A 598 -1.48 -21.53 -28.50
N LYS A 599 -0.88 -22.35 -29.34
CA LYS A 599 -1.47 -23.61 -29.80
C LYS A 599 -1.74 -24.57 -28.64
N PHE A 600 -0.74 -24.77 -27.78
CA PHE A 600 -0.89 -25.61 -26.58
C PHE A 600 -2.00 -25.07 -25.64
N THR A 601 -2.09 -23.77 -25.46
CA THR A 601 -3.12 -23.16 -24.59
C THR A 601 -4.52 -23.37 -25.15
N GLN A 602 -4.70 -23.29 -26.48
CA GLN A 602 -5.96 -23.63 -27.16
C GLN A 602 -6.31 -25.10 -26.94
N ASN A 603 -5.34 -26.00 -27.20
CA ASN A 603 -5.53 -27.44 -27.00
C ASN A 603 -5.88 -27.77 -25.55
N LEU A 604 -5.24 -27.11 -24.57
CA LEU A 604 -5.51 -27.31 -23.16
C LEU A 604 -6.93 -26.89 -22.77
N SER A 605 -7.45 -25.83 -23.37
CA SER A 605 -8.83 -25.40 -23.13
C SER A 605 -9.84 -26.43 -23.60
N GLN A 606 -9.60 -27.02 -24.76
CA GLN A 606 -10.42 -28.11 -25.32
C GLN A 606 -10.27 -29.39 -24.47
N PHE A 607 -9.03 -29.78 -24.14
CA PHE A 607 -8.72 -30.93 -23.29
C PHE A 607 -9.49 -30.88 -21.97
N ARG A 608 -9.45 -29.74 -21.29
CA ARG A 608 -10.15 -29.56 -20.02
C ARG A 608 -11.66 -29.69 -20.14
N HIS A 609 -12.24 -29.14 -21.22
CA HIS A 609 -13.67 -29.29 -21.49
C HIS A 609 -14.05 -30.75 -21.69
N GLU A 610 -13.29 -31.50 -22.48
CA GLU A 610 -13.53 -32.91 -22.74
C GLU A 610 -13.35 -33.77 -21.49
N VAL A 611 -12.28 -33.55 -20.71
CA VAL A 611 -11.96 -34.36 -19.52
C VAL A 611 -12.98 -34.12 -18.38
N ARG A 612 -13.44 -32.90 -18.18
CA ARG A 612 -14.47 -32.60 -17.15
C ARG A 612 -15.80 -33.31 -17.37
N THR A 613 -16.09 -33.70 -18.60
CA THR A 613 -17.29 -34.51 -18.89
C THR A 613 -17.08 -35.99 -18.59
N LEU A 614 -15.85 -36.41 -18.34
CA LEU A 614 -15.48 -37.81 -18.11
C LEU A 614 -15.23 -38.14 -16.65
N VAL A 615 -14.73 -37.15 -15.89
CA VAL A 615 -14.47 -37.23 -14.45
C VAL A 615 -15.69 -36.75 -13.69
#